data_1e4ce2bef0beed4d857074d7adfa58ea
#
_entry.id   1e4ce2bef0beed4d857074d7adfa58ea
#
_cell.length_a   1.000
_cell.length_b   1.000
_cell.length_c   1.000
_cell.angle_alpha   90.00
_cell.angle_beta   90.00
_cell.angle_gamma   90.00
#
_symmetry.space_group_name_H-M   'P 1'
#
loop_
_entity.id
_entity.type
_entity.pdbx_description
1 polymer ?
#
loop_
_entity_poly.entity_id
_entity_poly.type
_entity_poly.pdbx_seq_one_letter_code
_entity_poly.pdbx_strand_id
1 'polypeptide(L)'
;IVMRLVGSEMCIRDRNVSSGHGMWKSSDAGETWKYLGLPKSEHISRIRIHPENPEIVYVGVIGNLWKPNSERGLYKTNDGGITWEKILFVSDKAGIGDLILDPNNSRIIYATTWQMKRNGYRMDSGGPDSKIFRSYDSGKTWEDISEFNGLPSFPWGIVGVAISPVNSKRIWVMVEADNGGLFRSDDGG
;
A
#
# COMPACT_ATOMS: atom_id res chain seq x y z
N ILE A 1 1.70 -21.70 8.58
CA ILE A 1 0.80 -22.32 7.58
C ILE A 1 1.66 -22.64 6.39
N VAL A 2 1.90 -23.93 6.15
CA VAL A 2 2.52 -24.39 4.91
C VAL A 2 1.46 -24.29 3.82
N MET A 3 1.53 -23.25 3.00
CA MET A 3 0.76 -23.24 1.77
C MET A 3 1.30 -24.33 0.84
N ARG A 4 0.53 -25.38 0.68
CA ARG A 4 0.83 -26.41 -0.29
C ARG A 4 0.40 -25.90 -1.66
N LEU A 5 1.35 -25.46 -2.46
CA LEU A 5 1.13 -25.27 -3.89
C LEU A 5 0.85 -26.63 -4.51
N VAL A 6 -0.39 -26.85 -4.90
CA VAL A 6 -0.75 -28.03 -5.69
C VAL A 6 -0.36 -27.74 -7.13
N GLY A 7 0.40 -28.63 -7.77
CA GLY A 7 0.97 -28.42 -9.11
C GLY A 7 -0.03 -28.13 -10.24
N SER A 8 -1.32 -28.31 -10.01
CA SER A 8 -2.39 -27.89 -10.92
C SER A 8 -2.56 -26.36 -10.99
N GLU A 9 -2.13 -25.59 -9.98
CA GLU A 9 -2.24 -24.13 -9.95
C GLU A 9 -1.21 -23.46 -10.84
N MET A 10 -0.07 -24.12 -11.10
CA MET A 10 0.92 -23.61 -12.06
C MET A 10 0.46 -23.71 -13.51
N CYS A 11 -0.46 -24.62 -13.83
CA CYS A 11 -1.02 -24.77 -15.19
C CYS A 11 -2.25 -23.90 -15.45
N ILE A 12 -2.99 -23.55 -14.41
CA ILE A 12 -4.04 -22.56 -14.43
C ILE A 12 -3.37 -21.28 -13.98
N ARG A 13 -2.77 -20.50 -14.88
CA ARG A 13 -2.22 -19.18 -14.55
C ARG A 13 -3.01 -18.59 -13.40
N ASP A 14 -2.37 -18.41 -12.24
CA ASP A 14 -2.97 -18.00 -10.98
C ASP A 14 -3.82 -16.73 -11.16
N ARG A 15 -5.05 -16.93 -11.57
CA ARG A 15 -6.05 -15.88 -11.74
C ARG A 15 -6.95 -15.75 -10.53
N ASN A 16 -6.83 -16.69 -9.60
CA ASN A 16 -7.56 -16.69 -8.35
C ASN A 16 -6.76 -15.92 -7.29
N VAL A 17 -7.03 -14.63 -7.21
CA VAL A 17 -6.66 -13.84 -6.04
C VAL A 17 -7.83 -13.94 -5.07
N SER A 18 -7.65 -14.73 -4.02
CA SER A 18 -8.63 -14.85 -2.94
C SER A 18 -8.76 -13.51 -2.24
N SER A 19 -9.97 -12.98 -2.14
CA SER A 19 -10.25 -11.78 -1.36
C SER A 19 -10.27 -12.10 0.12
N GLY A 20 -9.62 -11.24 0.91
CA GLY A 20 -9.67 -11.28 2.37
C GLY A 20 -10.96 -10.65 2.91
N HIS A 21 -11.15 -10.79 4.23
CA HIS A 21 -12.30 -10.23 4.94
C HIS A 21 -11.84 -9.38 6.12
N GLY A 22 -11.24 -8.23 5.81
CA GLY A 22 -10.84 -7.24 6.81
C GLY A 22 -9.54 -7.53 7.56
N MET A 23 -9.39 -6.85 8.67
CA MET A 23 -8.23 -6.91 9.55
C MET A 23 -8.44 -7.85 10.71
N TRP A 24 -7.36 -8.56 11.08
CA TRP A 24 -7.32 -9.46 12.21
C TRP A 24 -6.05 -9.22 13.02
N LYS A 25 -6.14 -9.33 14.35
CA LYS A 25 -5.03 -9.17 15.30
C LYS A 25 -4.94 -10.38 16.21
N SER A 26 -3.74 -10.86 16.43
CA SER A 26 -3.40 -11.81 17.49
C SER A 26 -2.60 -11.08 18.57
N SER A 27 -2.82 -11.41 19.83
CA SER A 27 -2.04 -10.94 20.98
C SER A 27 -1.32 -12.09 21.71
N ASP A 28 -1.40 -13.31 21.17
CA ASP A 28 -0.87 -14.55 21.74
C ASP A 28 -0.01 -15.31 20.70
N ALA A 29 0.77 -14.60 19.91
CA ALA A 29 1.67 -15.13 18.89
C ALA A 29 0.97 -15.99 17.81
N GLY A 30 -0.32 -15.74 17.56
CA GLY A 30 -1.09 -16.39 16.48
C GLY A 30 -1.95 -17.57 16.94
N GLU A 31 -2.04 -17.82 18.26
CA GLU A 31 -2.91 -18.87 18.79
C GLU A 31 -4.39 -18.50 18.63
N THR A 32 -4.73 -17.24 18.90
CA THR A 32 -6.09 -16.71 18.67
C THR A 32 -6.08 -15.44 17.85
N TRP A 33 -7.19 -15.18 17.15
CA TRP A 33 -7.32 -14.05 16.25
C TRP A 33 -8.62 -13.28 16.52
N LYS A 34 -8.50 -11.96 16.71
CA LYS A 34 -9.63 -11.06 16.90
C LYS A 34 -9.85 -10.25 15.63
N TYR A 35 -11.11 -10.21 15.18
CA TYR A 35 -11.51 -9.37 14.04
C TYR A 35 -11.53 -7.90 14.43
N LEU A 36 -10.93 -7.03 13.59
CA LEU A 36 -10.76 -5.60 13.81
C LEU A 36 -11.45 -4.71 12.75
N GLY A 37 -12.38 -5.24 11.98
CA GLY A 37 -13.12 -4.43 11.00
C GLY A 37 -12.51 -4.39 9.61
N LEU A 38 -12.86 -3.37 8.83
CA LEU A 38 -12.56 -3.21 7.39
C LEU A 38 -13.08 -4.36 6.52
N PRO A 39 -14.37 -4.78 6.65
CA PRO A 39 -14.90 -5.99 6.01
C PRO A 39 -14.86 -5.95 4.48
N LYS A 40 -14.85 -4.76 3.88
CA LYS A 40 -14.86 -4.55 2.43
C LYS A 40 -13.49 -4.21 1.86
N SER A 41 -12.42 -4.34 2.66
CA SER A 41 -11.05 -4.06 2.19
C SER A 41 -10.58 -5.04 1.13
N GLU A 42 -11.11 -6.26 1.11
CA GLU A 42 -10.81 -7.39 0.22
C GLU A 42 -9.31 -7.69 0.10
N HIS A 43 -8.51 -6.73 -0.42
CA HIS A 43 -7.06 -6.88 -0.57
C HIS A 43 -6.34 -5.78 0.18
N ILE A 44 -5.49 -6.17 1.12
CA ILE A 44 -4.62 -5.31 1.91
C ILE A 44 -3.19 -5.53 1.43
N SER A 45 -2.55 -4.48 0.93
CA SER A 45 -1.18 -4.54 0.40
C SER A 45 -0.12 -4.46 1.48
N ARG A 46 -0.35 -3.58 2.46
CA ARG A 46 0.64 -3.26 3.49
C ARG A 46 -0.02 -2.98 4.83
N ILE A 47 0.66 -3.42 5.88
CA ILE A 47 0.36 -3.06 7.26
C ILE A 47 1.65 -2.50 7.87
N ARG A 48 1.56 -1.34 8.50
CA ARG A 48 2.67 -0.72 9.22
C ARG A 48 2.22 -0.35 10.62
N ILE A 49 2.91 -0.88 11.62
CA ILE A 49 2.69 -0.56 13.02
C ILE A 49 3.67 0.56 13.40
N HIS A 50 3.19 1.55 14.13
CA HIS A 50 4.03 2.63 14.64
C HIS A 50 5.09 2.05 15.61
N PRO A 51 6.39 2.38 15.44
CA PRO A 51 7.46 1.74 16.19
C PRO A 51 7.40 1.95 17.71
N GLU A 52 6.87 3.08 18.15
CA GLU A 52 6.80 3.46 19.59
C GLU A 52 5.41 3.26 20.20
N ASN A 53 4.36 3.10 19.38
CA ASN A 53 3.00 2.93 19.89
C ASN A 53 2.23 1.91 19.04
N PRO A 54 2.09 0.65 19.51
CA PRO A 54 1.44 -0.42 18.75
C PRO A 54 -0.07 -0.23 18.54
N GLU A 55 -0.70 0.72 19.24
CA GLU A 55 -2.10 1.06 19.00
C GLU A 55 -2.30 1.90 17.74
N ILE A 56 -1.22 2.51 17.22
CA ILE A 56 -1.25 3.23 15.95
C ILE A 56 -0.82 2.29 14.83
N VAL A 57 -1.74 2.02 13.90
CA VAL A 57 -1.51 1.13 12.76
C VAL A 57 -2.02 1.79 11.49
N TYR A 58 -1.23 1.65 10.43
CA TYR A 58 -1.57 2.09 9.08
C TYR A 58 -1.82 0.89 8.19
N VAL A 59 -2.89 0.91 7.42
CA VAL A 59 -3.31 -0.19 6.55
C VAL A 59 -3.58 0.31 5.14
N GLY A 60 -2.76 -0.15 4.20
CA GLY A 60 -2.94 0.12 2.77
C GLY A 60 -3.92 -0.85 2.14
N VAL A 61 -5.04 -0.33 1.64
CA VAL A 61 -6.11 -1.11 1.02
C VAL A 61 -6.09 -0.94 -0.49
N ILE A 62 -5.92 -2.05 -1.22
CA ILE A 62 -6.12 -2.10 -2.67
C ILE A 62 -7.61 -2.23 -3.00
N GLY A 63 -8.38 -2.92 -2.16
CA GLY A 63 -9.81 -3.12 -2.35
C GLY A 63 -10.15 -4.17 -3.40
N ASN A 64 -11.32 -4.06 -4.02
CA ASN A 64 -11.75 -4.98 -5.07
C ASN A 64 -10.92 -4.81 -6.34
N LEU A 65 -10.37 -5.91 -6.85
CA LEU A 65 -9.49 -5.90 -8.04
C LEU A 65 -10.27 -5.89 -9.36
N TRP A 66 -11.54 -6.28 -9.34
CA TRP A 66 -12.35 -6.51 -10.54
C TRP A 66 -13.20 -5.31 -10.92
N LYS A 67 -13.49 -4.43 -9.96
CA LYS A 67 -14.35 -3.25 -10.14
C LYS A 67 -13.88 -2.09 -9.27
N PRO A 68 -14.26 -0.85 -9.60
CA PRO A 68 -14.06 0.30 -8.72
C PRO A 68 -14.63 0.04 -7.32
N ASN A 69 -13.95 0.56 -6.30
CA ASN A 69 -14.29 0.31 -4.89
C ASN A 69 -13.94 1.52 -4.03
N SER A 70 -14.92 2.07 -3.35
CA SER A 70 -14.75 3.23 -2.44
C SER A 70 -13.94 2.90 -1.19
N GLU A 71 -13.71 1.61 -0.89
CA GLU A 71 -12.91 1.20 0.27
C GLU A 71 -11.39 1.25 0.02
N ARG A 72 -10.96 1.52 -1.21
CA ARG A 72 -9.54 1.76 -1.54
C ARG A 72 -8.99 2.93 -0.75
N GLY A 73 -7.70 2.90 -0.46
CA GLY A 73 -7.01 4.00 0.22
C GLY A 73 -6.18 3.56 1.41
N LEU A 74 -5.66 4.53 2.14
CA LEU A 74 -4.89 4.33 3.35
C LEU A 74 -5.75 4.58 4.58
N TYR A 75 -5.79 3.61 5.46
CA TYR A 75 -6.50 3.68 6.73
C TYR A 75 -5.51 3.76 7.89
N LYS A 76 -5.92 4.47 8.93
CA LYS A 76 -5.20 4.61 10.18
C LYS A 76 -6.12 4.29 11.36
N THR A 77 -5.57 3.63 12.36
CA THR A 77 -6.17 3.52 13.69
C THR A 77 -5.24 4.16 14.72
N ASN A 78 -5.82 4.67 15.80
CA ASN A 78 -5.08 5.18 16.97
C ASN A 78 -5.44 4.42 18.25
N ASP A 79 -6.27 3.37 18.14
CA ASP A 79 -6.86 2.62 19.26
C ASP A 79 -6.76 1.09 19.07
N GLY A 80 -5.71 0.64 18.37
CA GLY A 80 -5.42 -0.77 18.15
C GLY A 80 -6.39 -1.48 17.24
N GLY A 81 -7.11 -0.73 16.38
CA GLY A 81 -8.04 -1.27 15.40
C GLY A 81 -9.50 -1.29 15.83
N ILE A 82 -9.88 -0.59 16.90
CA ILE A 82 -11.28 -0.44 17.30
C ILE A 82 -11.99 0.49 16.32
N THR A 83 -11.35 1.61 15.97
CA THR A 83 -11.83 2.54 14.95
C THR A 83 -10.82 2.75 13.84
N TRP A 84 -11.30 3.02 12.62
CA TRP A 84 -10.49 3.24 11.43
C TRP A 84 -10.88 4.54 10.74
N GLU A 85 -9.88 5.38 10.48
CA GLU A 85 -10.01 6.61 9.71
C GLU A 85 -9.34 6.42 8.34
N LYS A 86 -10.00 6.82 7.25
CA LYS A 86 -9.38 6.86 5.94
C LYS A 86 -8.62 8.18 5.77
N ILE A 87 -7.30 8.12 5.76
CA ILE A 87 -6.41 9.29 5.75
C ILE A 87 -5.84 9.65 4.38
N LEU A 88 -5.93 8.75 3.40
CA LEU A 88 -5.59 9.03 1.99
C LEU A 88 -6.54 8.28 1.07
N PHE A 89 -7.19 9.02 0.18
CA PHE A 89 -8.05 8.48 -0.87
C PHE A 89 -7.82 9.27 -2.16
N VAL A 90 -7.44 8.60 -3.24
CA VAL A 90 -7.20 9.24 -4.55
C VAL A 90 -8.41 9.03 -5.46
N SER A 91 -8.81 7.77 -5.65
CA SER A 91 -9.98 7.42 -6.45
C SER A 91 -10.49 6.02 -6.09
N ASP A 92 -11.65 5.68 -6.62
CA ASP A 92 -12.22 4.33 -6.53
C ASP A 92 -11.51 3.29 -7.41
N LYS A 93 -10.54 3.74 -8.24
CA LYS A 93 -9.76 2.91 -9.18
C LYS A 93 -8.35 2.61 -8.68
N ALA A 94 -7.80 3.44 -7.78
CA ALA A 94 -6.45 3.30 -7.25
C ALA A 94 -6.45 2.98 -5.76
N GLY A 95 -5.79 1.90 -5.37
CA GLY A 95 -5.55 1.53 -3.97
C GLY A 95 -4.11 1.76 -3.58
N ILE A 96 -3.77 1.50 -2.32
CA ILE A 96 -2.39 1.63 -1.83
C ILE A 96 -1.55 0.46 -2.34
N GLY A 97 -0.52 0.76 -3.12
CA GLY A 97 0.46 -0.21 -3.61
C GLY A 97 1.53 -0.52 -2.56
N ASP A 98 2.16 0.51 -2.03
CA ASP A 98 3.18 0.40 -1.00
C ASP A 98 3.04 1.49 0.07
N LEU A 99 3.65 1.26 1.24
CA LEU A 99 3.57 2.13 2.40
C LEU A 99 4.80 1.94 3.26
N ILE A 100 5.47 3.01 3.63
CA ILE A 100 6.60 2.98 4.55
C ILE A 100 6.59 4.18 5.50
N LEU A 101 6.94 3.94 6.76
CA LEU A 101 7.24 4.97 7.74
C LEU A 101 8.75 5.19 7.79
N ASP A 102 9.18 6.43 7.98
CA ASP A 102 10.58 6.72 8.23
C ASP A 102 11.01 6.08 9.57
N PRO A 103 12.03 5.24 9.57
CA PRO A 103 12.49 4.55 10.77
C PRO A 103 13.04 5.49 11.86
N ASN A 104 13.45 6.71 11.49
CA ASN A 104 14.00 7.70 12.43
C ASN A 104 12.97 8.76 12.86
N ASN A 105 11.87 8.89 12.09
CA ASN A 105 10.79 9.83 12.39
C ASN A 105 9.45 9.31 11.87
N SER A 106 8.73 8.60 12.67
CA SER A 106 7.44 7.96 12.34
C SER A 106 6.32 8.92 11.90
N ARG A 107 6.54 10.24 12.01
CA ARG A 107 5.63 11.26 11.44
C ARG A 107 5.77 11.37 9.93
N ILE A 108 6.92 10.97 9.38
CA ILE A 108 7.17 10.98 7.93
C ILE A 108 6.71 9.65 7.36
N ILE A 109 5.81 9.73 6.37
CA ILE A 109 5.21 8.58 5.74
C ILE A 109 5.24 8.77 4.23
N TYR A 110 5.63 7.73 3.51
CA TYR A 110 5.46 7.65 2.07
C TYR A 110 4.43 6.58 1.74
N ALA A 111 3.50 6.92 0.87
CA ALA A 111 2.49 6.01 0.37
C ALA A 111 2.44 6.07 -1.16
N THR A 112 2.34 4.92 -1.80
CA THR A 112 2.14 4.86 -3.25
C THR A 112 0.74 4.36 -3.54
N THR A 113 0.13 4.89 -4.59
CA THR A 113 -1.12 4.38 -5.11
C THR A 113 -0.89 3.59 -6.39
N TRP A 114 -1.74 2.62 -6.63
CA TRP A 114 -1.71 1.78 -7.80
C TRP A 114 -3.10 1.68 -8.41
N GLN A 115 -3.26 2.26 -9.58
CA GLN A 115 -4.47 2.08 -10.36
C GLN A 115 -4.38 0.73 -11.08
N MET A 116 -5.24 -0.18 -10.68
CA MET A 116 -5.26 -1.51 -11.28
C MET A 116 -6.66 -2.07 -11.43
N LYS A 117 -6.85 -2.87 -12.46
CA LYS A 117 -8.07 -3.61 -12.71
C LYS A 117 -7.73 -5.00 -13.25
N ARG A 118 -8.39 -6.00 -12.71
CA ARG A 118 -8.34 -7.37 -13.21
C ARG A 118 -9.58 -7.75 -13.99
N ASN A 119 -9.39 -8.53 -15.02
CA ASN A 119 -10.47 -9.26 -15.69
C ASN A 119 -10.02 -10.71 -15.92
N GLY A 120 -10.90 -11.56 -16.45
CA GLY A 120 -10.61 -12.99 -16.63
C GLY A 120 -9.41 -13.30 -17.56
N TYR A 121 -8.92 -12.33 -18.32
CA TYR A 121 -7.91 -12.54 -19.35
C TYR A 121 -6.64 -11.73 -19.13
N ARG A 122 -6.72 -10.57 -18.48
CA ARG A 122 -5.58 -9.68 -18.27
C ARG A 122 -5.71 -8.88 -16.97
N MET A 123 -4.59 -8.34 -16.56
CA MET A 123 -4.48 -7.32 -15.52
C MET A 123 -4.09 -6.01 -16.20
N ASP A 124 -4.91 -4.98 -16.04
CA ASP A 124 -4.55 -3.62 -16.42
C ASP A 124 -3.79 -3.01 -15.25
N SER A 125 -2.50 -2.76 -15.43
CA SER A 125 -1.63 -2.11 -14.46
C SER A 125 -1.34 -0.69 -14.93
N GLY A 126 -1.56 0.27 -14.04
CA GLY A 126 -1.23 1.66 -14.29
C GLY A 126 -2.39 2.55 -14.70
N GLY A 127 -2.12 3.84 -14.56
CA GLY A 127 -3.05 4.90 -14.91
C GLY A 127 -2.71 6.21 -14.20
N PRO A 128 -3.51 7.27 -14.43
CA PRO A 128 -3.24 8.61 -13.90
C PRO A 128 -3.30 8.70 -12.37
N ASP A 129 -3.94 7.73 -11.72
CA ASP A 129 -4.07 7.68 -10.26
C ASP A 129 -2.98 6.82 -9.58
N SER A 130 -2.02 6.27 -10.35
CA SER A 130 -0.81 5.64 -9.81
C SER A 130 0.21 6.74 -9.50
N LYS A 131 0.45 6.97 -8.22
CA LYS A 131 1.18 8.14 -7.72
C LYS A 131 2.00 7.81 -6.48
N ILE A 132 2.88 8.74 -6.08
CA ILE A 132 3.59 8.70 -4.81
C ILE A 132 3.25 9.93 -3.98
N PHE A 133 2.96 9.71 -2.71
CA PHE A 133 2.58 10.74 -1.74
C PHE A 133 3.52 10.73 -0.55
N ARG A 134 3.75 11.91 0.01
CA ARG A 134 4.52 12.12 1.22
C ARG A 134 3.69 12.87 2.26
N SER A 135 3.82 12.48 3.52
CA SER A 135 3.26 13.18 4.68
C SER A 135 4.36 13.44 5.70
N TYR A 136 4.33 14.59 6.37
CA TYR A 136 5.23 14.97 7.47
C TYR A 136 4.52 15.03 8.84
N ASP A 137 3.24 14.73 8.89
CA ASP A 137 2.37 14.95 10.04
C ASP A 137 1.56 13.72 10.46
N SER A 138 2.13 12.53 10.23
CA SER A 138 1.51 11.24 10.55
C SER A 138 0.24 10.96 9.73
N GLY A 139 0.20 11.44 8.48
CA GLY A 139 -0.88 11.20 7.55
C GLY A 139 -2.06 12.17 7.64
N LYS A 140 -1.93 13.32 8.32
CA LYS A 140 -2.99 14.34 8.37
C LYS A 140 -3.07 15.12 7.06
N THR A 141 -1.91 15.44 6.47
CA THR A 141 -1.81 16.08 5.16
C THR A 141 -0.89 15.30 4.24
N TRP A 142 -1.15 15.36 2.94
CA TRP A 142 -0.42 14.63 1.93
C TRP A 142 -0.01 15.53 0.78
N GLU A 143 1.25 15.41 0.36
CA GLU A 143 1.84 16.05 -0.79
C GLU A 143 2.02 15.03 -1.91
N ASP A 144 1.53 15.33 -3.11
CA ASP A 144 1.81 14.53 -4.31
C ASP A 144 3.18 14.91 -4.84
N ILE A 145 4.12 13.98 -4.82
CA ILE A 145 5.50 14.16 -5.28
C ILE A 145 5.80 13.43 -6.60
N SER A 146 4.75 12.99 -7.29
CA SER A 146 4.86 12.18 -8.52
C SER A 146 5.44 12.95 -9.71
N GLU A 147 5.27 14.26 -9.75
CA GLU A 147 5.72 15.13 -10.85
C GLU A 147 7.09 15.78 -10.58
N PHE A 148 7.80 15.34 -9.53
CA PHE A 148 9.11 15.89 -9.22
C PHE A 148 10.15 15.46 -10.25
N ASN A 149 11.14 16.35 -10.50
CA ASN A 149 12.17 16.15 -11.51
C ASN A 149 12.96 14.86 -11.29
N GLY A 150 13.18 14.13 -12.37
CA GLY A 150 13.98 12.90 -12.37
C GLY A 150 13.18 11.62 -12.30
N LEU A 151 11.86 11.69 -12.05
CA LEU A 151 10.97 10.54 -12.16
C LEU A 151 10.50 10.30 -13.61
N PRO A 152 10.08 9.08 -13.96
CA PRO A 152 9.65 8.77 -15.32
C PRO A 152 8.33 9.46 -15.68
N SER A 153 8.05 9.57 -16.96
CA SER A 153 6.77 10.08 -17.45
C SER A 153 5.61 9.12 -17.16
N PHE A 154 4.42 9.68 -16.93
CA PHE A 154 3.18 8.89 -16.83
C PHE A 154 2.78 8.22 -18.15
N PRO A 155 1.96 7.14 -18.12
CA PRO A 155 1.32 6.56 -16.94
C PRO A 155 2.26 5.63 -16.15
N TRP A 156 2.08 5.58 -14.83
CA TRP A 156 2.78 4.63 -13.97
C TRP A 156 1.91 3.42 -13.65
N GLY A 157 2.56 2.25 -13.51
CA GLY A 157 2.00 1.06 -12.93
C GLY A 157 2.18 1.00 -11.42
N ILE A 158 2.69 -0.12 -10.92
CA ILE A 158 2.99 -0.27 -9.50
C ILE A 158 4.25 0.52 -9.14
N VAL A 159 4.25 1.10 -7.94
CA VAL A 159 5.38 1.85 -7.40
C VAL A 159 5.75 1.28 -6.03
N GLY A 160 7.01 0.92 -5.86
CA GLY A 160 7.60 0.53 -4.58
C GLY A 160 8.44 1.65 -4.00
N VAL A 161 8.45 1.82 -2.67
CA VAL A 161 9.22 2.85 -1.97
C VAL A 161 10.01 2.29 -0.79
N ALA A 162 11.24 2.77 -0.62
CA ALA A 162 12.10 2.43 0.51
C ALA A 162 12.83 3.66 1.04
N ILE A 163 13.05 3.72 2.36
CA ILE A 163 13.78 4.78 3.05
C ILE A 163 15.03 4.19 3.68
N SER A 164 16.15 4.91 3.57
CA SER A 164 17.39 4.51 4.22
C SER A 164 17.30 4.71 5.74
N PRO A 165 17.59 3.69 6.56
CA PRO A 165 17.56 3.83 8.02
C PRO A 165 18.69 4.71 8.57
N VAL A 166 19.75 4.93 7.79
CA VAL A 166 20.89 5.77 8.19
C VAL A 166 20.77 7.21 7.69
N ASN A 167 19.85 7.50 6.77
CA ASN A 167 19.62 8.84 6.22
C ASN A 167 18.17 8.95 5.73
N SER A 168 17.29 9.55 6.51
CA SER A 168 15.87 9.75 6.20
C SER A 168 15.59 10.57 4.95
N LYS A 169 16.57 11.35 4.48
CA LYS A 169 16.47 12.09 3.21
C LYS A 169 16.73 11.21 1.99
N ARG A 170 17.33 10.03 2.20
CA ARG A 170 17.60 9.10 1.11
C ARG A 170 16.45 8.14 0.94
N ILE A 171 15.73 8.29 -0.15
CA ILE A 171 14.65 7.40 -0.56
C ILE A 171 14.97 6.74 -1.90
N TRP A 172 14.42 5.57 -2.07
CA TRP A 172 14.48 4.80 -3.30
C TRP A 172 13.06 4.52 -3.75
N VAL A 173 12.81 4.74 -5.03
CA VAL A 173 11.50 4.49 -5.65
C VAL A 173 11.70 3.63 -6.88
N MET A 174 11.01 2.51 -6.93
CA MET A 174 10.96 1.65 -8.10
C MET A 174 9.62 1.88 -8.81
N VAL A 175 9.67 2.31 -10.06
CA VAL A 175 8.48 2.69 -10.83
C VAL A 175 8.33 1.79 -12.05
N GLU A 176 7.14 1.17 -12.19
CA GLU A 176 6.71 0.50 -13.41
C GLU A 176 6.20 1.57 -14.39
N ALA A 177 6.93 1.80 -15.48
CA ALA A 177 6.59 2.72 -16.57
C ALA A 177 7.38 2.34 -17.83
N ASP A 178 7.07 2.93 -18.99
CA ASP A 178 7.82 2.67 -20.25
C ASP A 178 9.31 2.96 -20.08
N ASN A 179 9.66 4.06 -19.41
CA ASN A 179 11.01 4.44 -19.02
C ASN A 179 11.22 4.30 -17.50
N GLY A 180 10.55 3.31 -16.89
CA GLY A 180 10.61 2.99 -15.49
C GLY A 180 11.98 2.45 -15.05
N GLY A 181 12.16 2.33 -13.75
CA GLY A 181 13.40 1.84 -13.15
C GLY A 181 13.49 2.13 -11.66
N LEU A 182 14.72 2.07 -11.14
CA LEU A 182 15.01 2.39 -9.75
C LEU A 182 15.60 3.82 -9.68
N PHE A 183 14.91 4.68 -8.96
CA PHE A 183 15.26 6.08 -8.77
C PHE A 183 15.70 6.34 -7.33
N ARG A 184 16.59 7.28 -7.13
CA ARG A 184 17.06 7.68 -5.80
C ARG A 184 16.95 9.19 -5.64
N SER A 185 16.40 9.63 -4.52
CA SER A 185 16.51 10.99 -4.01
C SER A 185 17.43 11.01 -2.78
N ASP A 186 18.16 12.08 -2.57
CA ASP A 186 19.00 12.37 -1.38
C ASP A 186 18.49 13.59 -0.57
N ASP A 187 17.33 14.13 -0.94
CA ASP A 187 16.68 15.30 -0.32
C ASP A 187 15.29 15.06 0.26
N GLY A 188 14.82 13.81 0.16
CA GLY A 188 13.50 13.40 0.68
C GLY A 188 12.41 13.31 -0.38
N GLY A 189 12.80 13.39 -1.67
CA GLY A 189 11.90 13.25 -2.83
C GLY A 189 11.38 14.53 -3.38
#